data_d10f8dd74b8d1b8deadfcd86269dfb8c
#
_entry.id   d10f8dd74b8d1b8deadfcd86269dfb8c
#
_cell.length_a   1.000
_cell.length_b   1.000
_cell.length_c   1.000
_cell.angle_alpha   90.00
_cell.angle_beta   90.00
_cell.angle_gamma   90.00
#
_symmetry.space_group_name_H-M   'P 1'
#
loop_
_entity.id
_entity.type
_entity.pdbx_description
1 polymer ?
#
loop_
_entity_poly.entity_id
_entity_poly.type
_entity_poly.pdbx_seq_one_letter_code
_entity_poly.pdbx_strand_id
1 'polypeptide(L)'
;RHLKSPELGPRILFFSGGSALAGISRELKRYTHNSIHLVTPFDSGGSSATLRKAFGMPSIGDLRSRLIALADENVTGNPEVYRLFTHRLVPGGNRGDPLTRLDLMIRGKEPLVAAVPNPMRRLIRRWLCSSRWIVRSTAASCSARRSIRKERRA
;
A
#
# COMPACT_ATOMS: atom_id res chain seq x y z
N ARG A 1 -16.23 -26.41 -10.19
CA ARG A 1 -15.36 -27.06 -9.21
C ARG A 1 -14.55 -26.06 -8.39
N HIS A 2 -13.82 -25.14 -9.02
CA HIS A 2 -12.92 -24.20 -8.32
C HIS A 2 -13.62 -23.12 -7.47
N LEU A 3 -14.87 -22.77 -7.76
CA LEU A 3 -15.66 -21.84 -6.92
C LEU A 3 -15.89 -22.35 -5.49
N LYS A 4 -15.83 -23.68 -5.28
CA LYS A 4 -16.00 -24.28 -3.94
C LYS A 4 -14.67 -24.46 -3.19
N SER A 5 -13.56 -24.47 -3.93
CA SER A 5 -12.22 -24.69 -3.42
C SER A 5 -11.19 -23.89 -4.23
N PRO A 6 -11.18 -22.56 -4.08
CA PRO A 6 -10.29 -21.69 -4.88
C PRO A 6 -8.79 -21.94 -4.59
N GLU A 7 -8.45 -22.49 -3.45
CA GLU A 7 -7.08 -22.91 -3.09
C GLU A 7 -6.54 -24.01 -4.04
N LEU A 8 -7.44 -24.81 -4.63
CA LEU A 8 -7.13 -25.82 -5.64
C LEU A 8 -7.25 -25.27 -7.08
N GLY A 9 -7.49 -23.98 -7.24
CA GLY A 9 -7.61 -23.34 -8.52
C GLY A 9 -6.29 -23.33 -9.33
N PRO A 10 -6.36 -23.06 -10.64
CA PRO A 10 -5.21 -23.07 -11.52
C PRO A 10 -4.19 -22.00 -11.13
N ARG A 11 -2.89 -22.27 -11.39
CA ARG A 11 -1.85 -21.26 -11.31
C ARG A 11 -1.90 -20.39 -12.55
N ILE A 12 -2.05 -19.07 -12.36
CA ILE A 12 -2.16 -18.12 -13.47
C ILE A 12 -1.15 -16.99 -13.24
N LEU A 13 -0.31 -16.73 -14.25
CA LEU A 13 0.64 -15.64 -14.25
C LEU A 13 0.05 -14.43 -15.00
N PHE A 14 0.05 -13.27 -14.34
CA PHE A 14 -0.38 -12.00 -14.91
C PHE A 14 0.79 -11.02 -15.01
N PHE A 15 0.96 -10.43 -16.18
CA PHE A 15 1.76 -9.21 -16.35
C PHE A 15 0.84 -8.02 -16.04
N SER A 16 1.06 -7.36 -14.94
CA SER A 16 0.16 -6.31 -14.45
C SER A 16 0.84 -4.96 -14.31
N GLY A 17 0.16 -3.93 -14.77
CA GLY A 17 0.55 -2.53 -14.58
C GLY A 17 -0.67 -1.69 -14.29
N GLY A 18 -0.54 -0.65 -13.46
CA GLY A 18 -1.62 0.25 -13.13
C GLY A 18 -2.88 -0.43 -12.57
N SER A 19 -4.03 0.19 -12.80
CA SER A 19 -5.34 -0.25 -12.30
C SER A 19 -6.10 -1.22 -13.22
N ALA A 20 -5.59 -1.49 -14.43
CA ALA A 20 -6.33 -2.21 -15.48
C ALA A 20 -6.89 -3.58 -15.06
N LEU A 21 -6.14 -4.34 -14.27
CA LEU A 21 -6.55 -5.67 -13.81
C LEU A 21 -7.30 -5.67 -12.46
N ALA A 22 -7.66 -4.51 -11.90
CA ALA A 22 -8.28 -4.46 -10.58
C ALA A 22 -9.64 -5.19 -10.53
N GLY A 23 -10.48 -5.01 -11.55
CA GLY A 23 -11.76 -5.71 -11.67
C GLY A 23 -11.60 -7.23 -11.81
N ILE A 24 -10.73 -7.65 -12.73
CA ILE A 24 -10.42 -9.08 -12.93
C ILE A 24 -9.87 -9.71 -11.64
N SER A 25 -8.99 -9.03 -10.92
CA SER A 25 -8.42 -9.56 -9.68
C SER A 25 -9.44 -9.77 -8.57
N ARG A 26 -10.47 -8.92 -8.48
CA ARG A 26 -11.57 -9.09 -7.51
C ARG A 26 -12.37 -10.37 -7.78
N GLU A 27 -12.63 -10.67 -9.04
CA GLU A 27 -13.35 -11.90 -9.40
C GLU A 27 -12.43 -13.13 -9.35
N LEU A 28 -11.16 -12.97 -9.72
CA LEU A 28 -10.18 -14.05 -9.78
C LEU A 28 -10.02 -14.79 -8.45
N LYS A 29 -10.05 -14.07 -7.32
CA LYS A 29 -9.93 -14.68 -5.98
C LYS A 29 -11.03 -15.69 -5.65
N ARG A 30 -12.16 -15.64 -6.38
CA ARG A 30 -13.24 -16.63 -6.24
C ARG A 30 -12.95 -17.95 -6.95
N TYR A 31 -12.01 -17.95 -7.91
CA TYR A 31 -11.69 -19.11 -8.75
C TYR A 31 -10.33 -19.72 -8.40
N THR A 32 -9.38 -18.89 -8.01
CA THR A 32 -8.04 -19.35 -7.63
C THR A 32 -7.36 -18.40 -6.64
N HIS A 33 -6.70 -18.98 -5.64
CA HIS A 33 -5.76 -18.28 -4.75
C HIS A 33 -4.30 -18.41 -5.23
N ASN A 34 -4.07 -19.11 -6.35
CA ASN A 34 -2.73 -19.41 -6.89
C ASN A 34 -2.30 -18.45 -8.01
N SER A 35 -2.80 -17.21 -7.99
CA SER A 35 -2.41 -16.20 -8.97
C SER A 35 -1.05 -15.59 -8.66
N ILE A 36 -0.24 -15.36 -9.68
CA ILE A 36 1.07 -14.71 -9.62
C ILE A 36 0.99 -13.42 -10.41
N HIS A 37 1.37 -12.30 -9.82
CA HIS A 37 1.30 -10.99 -10.45
C HIS A 37 2.71 -10.39 -10.59
N LEU A 38 3.20 -10.30 -11.82
CA LEU A 38 4.40 -9.52 -12.15
C LEU A 38 3.98 -8.08 -12.37
N VAL A 39 4.30 -7.21 -11.41
CA VAL A 39 3.91 -5.81 -11.44
C VAL A 39 5.03 -4.98 -12.06
N THR A 40 4.69 -4.12 -13.05
CA THR A 40 5.67 -3.26 -13.72
C THR A 40 6.34 -2.28 -12.74
N PRO A 41 7.68 -2.13 -12.78
CA PRO A 41 8.40 -1.12 -12.01
C PRO A 41 8.47 0.24 -12.72
N PHE A 42 7.88 0.39 -13.90
CA PHE A 42 8.01 1.56 -14.77
C PHE A 42 6.71 2.35 -14.93
N ASP A 43 5.80 2.25 -13.95
CA ASP A 43 4.56 3.02 -14.00
C ASP A 43 4.82 4.53 -13.88
N SER A 44 4.16 5.32 -14.72
CA SER A 44 4.35 6.77 -14.81
C SER A 44 3.13 7.58 -14.35
N GLY A 45 2.03 6.91 -14.01
CA GLY A 45 0.77 7.56 -13.67
C GLY A 45 0.58 7.87 -12.18
N GLY A 46 -0.31 8.78 -11.87
CA GLY A 46 -0.87 9.03 -10.54
C GLY A 46 0.15 9.11 -9.39
N SER A 47 -0.06 8.29 -8.37
CA SER A 47 0.81 8.19 -7.19
C SER A 47 2.22 7.69 -7.51
N SER A 48 2.38 6.87 -8.55
CA SER A 48 3.68 6.38 -9.02
C SER A 48 4.56 7.52 -9.51
N ALA A 49 4.00 8.49 -10.26
CA ALA A 49 4.71 9.69 -10.67
C ALA A 49 5.21 10.52 -9.48
N THR A 50 4.39 10.64 -8.44
CA THR A 50 4.76 11.35 -7.20
C THR A 50 5.91 10.66 -6.49
N LEU A 51 5.86 9.33 -6.35
CA LEU A 51 6.93 8.53 -5.74
C LEU A 51 8.23 8.60 -6.54
N ARG A 52 8.16 8.47 -7.87
CA ARG A 52 9.34 8.61 -8.75
C ARG A 52 10.03 9.96 -8.58
N LYS A 53 9.26 11.05 -8.55
CA LYS A 53 9.80 12.40 -8.33
C LYS A 53 10.39 12.58 -6.94
N ALA A 54 9.76 12.01 -5.92
CA ALA A 54 10.20 12.13 -4.53
C ALA A 54 11.49 11.35 -4.26
N PHE A 55 11.59 10.14 -4.80
CA PHE A 55 12.67 9.19 -4.48
C PHE A 55 13.73 9.08 -5.57
N GLY A 56 13.50 9.60 -6.79
CA GLY A 56 14.43 9.48 -7.93
C GLY A 56 14.63 8.03 -8.38
N MET A 57 13.62 7.19 -8.24
CA MET A 57 13.69 5.75 -8.55
C MET A 57 12.48 5.30 -9.38
N PRO A 58 12.58 4.15 -10.08
CA PRO A 58 11.40 3.50 -10.66
C PRO A 58 10.32 3.28 -9.60
N SER A 59 9.05 3.43 -9.97
CA SER A 59 7.92 3.22 -9.08
C SER A 59 7.06 2.05 -9.53
N ILE A 60 6.77 1.16 -8.61
CA ILE A 60 5.93 -0.02 -8.85
C ILE A 60 4.50 0.44 -9.10
N GLY A 61 3.94 0.00 -10.22
CA GLY A 61 2.59 0.34 -10.64
C GLY A 61 1.54 -0.29 -9.74
N ASP A 62 0.84 0.55 -9.00
CA ASP A 62 -0.40 0.28 -8.28
C ASP A 62 -0.44 -1.02 -7.43
N LEU A 63 0.70 -1.38 -6.83
CA LEU A 63 0.84 -2.57 -5.98
C LEU A 63 -0.22 -2.61 -4.87
N ARG A 64 -0.50 -1.47 -4.24
CA ARG A 64 -1.50 -1.39 -3.16
C ARG A 64 -2.90 -1.73 -3.67
N SER A 65 -3.32 -1.18 -4.80
CA SER A 65 -4.63 -1.52 -5.41
C SER A 65 -4.72 -2.99 -5.77
N ARG A 66 -3.62 -3.59 -6.20
CA ARG A 66 -3.57 -5.03 -6.49
C ARG A 66 -3.78 -5.85 -5.23
N LEU A 67 -3.06 -5.53 -4.16
CA LEU A 67 -3.21 -6.20 -2.86
C LEU A 67 -4.62 -6.05 -2.29
N ILE A 68 -5.22 -4.87 -2.40
CA ILE A 68 -6.60 -4.62 -1.99
C ILE A 68 -7.59 -5.46 -2.82
N ALA A 69 -7.41 -5.52 -4.13
CA ALA A 69 -8.31 -6.29 -5.01
C ALA A 69 -8.25 -7.81 -4.75
N LEU A 70 -7.09 -8.32 -4.33
CA LEU A 70 -6.88 -9.73 -4.02
C LEU A 70 -7.21 -10.07 -2.55
N ALA A 71 -7.31 -9.07 -1.67
CA ALA A 71 -7.62 -9.30 -0.27
C ALA A 71 -9.03 -9.89 -0.09
N ASP A 72 -9.15 -10.80 0.86
CA ASP A 72 -10.44 -11.33 1.28
C ASP A 72 -11.12 -10.35 2.24
N GLU A 73 -12.30 -9.89 1.87
CA GLU A 73 -13.14 -8.95 2.64
C GLU A 73 -14.13 -9.66 3.55
N ASN A 74 -14.24 -11.00 3.44
CA ASN A 74 -15.18 -11.79 4.21
C ASN A 74 -14.71 -11.98 5.66
N VAL A 75 -15.61 -12.46 6.50
CA VAL A 75 -15.35 -12.74 7.93
C VAL A 75 -14.24 -13.78 8.11
N THR A 76 -14.09 -14.71 7.18
CA THR A 76 -13.01 -15.72 7.17
C THR A 76 -11.65 -15.15 6.76
N GLY A 77 -11.62 -13.99 6.11
CA GLY A 77 -10.40 -13.24 5.79
C GLY A 77 -9.97 -12.32 6.93
N ASN A 78 -9.35 -11.20 6.58
CA ASN A 78 -8.94 -10.17 7.54
C ASN A 78 -9.53 -8.81 7.13
N PRO A 79 -10.82 -8.55 7.38
CA PRO A 79 -11.48 -7.29 6.98
C PRO A 79 -10.80 -6.06 7.60
N GLU A 80 -10.17 -6.18 8.77
CA GLU A 80 -9.41 -5.11 9.41
C GLU A 80 -8.15 -4.78 8.63
N VAL A 81 -7.48 -5.78 8.05
CA VAL A 81 -6.33 -5.59 7.15
C VAL A 81 -6.78 -4.88 5.88
N TYR A 82 -7.90 -5.29 5.31
CA TYR A 82 -8.49 -4.62 4.15
C TYR A 82 -8.79 -3.14 4.45
N ARG A 83 -9.45 -2.84 5.57
CA ARG A 83 -9.73 -1.46 6.01
C ARG A 83 -8.46 -0.64 6.19
N LEU A 84 -7.41 -1.23 6.76
CA LEU A 84 -6.12 -0.57 6.93
C LEU A 84 -5.47 -0.24 5.59
N PHE A 85 -5.45 -1.17 4.63
CA PHE A 85 -4.86 -0.96 3.31
C PHE A 85 -5.67 0.01 2.43
N THR A 86 -6.98 0.08 2.59
CA THR A 86 -7.83 1.03 1.86
C THR A 86 -7.75 2.44 2.44
N HIS A 87 -7.36 2.58 3.70
CA HIS A 87 -7.25 3.88 4.35
C HIS A 87 -6.17 4.76 3.71
N ARG A 88 -6.47 6.06 3.54
CA ARG A 88 -5.52 7.06 3.03
C ARG A 88 -5.18 8.07 4.11
N LEU A 89 -3.90 8.32 4.31
CA LEU A 89 -3.41 9.43 5.12
C LEU A 89 -3.52 10.71 4.29
N VAL A 90 -4.48 11.56 4.59
CA VAL A 90 -4.67 12.85 3.91
C VAL A 90 -3.91 13.92 4.66
N PRO A 91 -3.01 14.69 4.00
CA PRO A 91 -2.36 15.84 4.61
C PRO A 91 -3.38 16.92 4.97
N GLY A 92 -3.25 17.52 6.14
CA GLY A 92 -4.12 18.67 6.57
C GLY A 92 -5.52 18.32 7.06
N GLY A 93 -5.85 17.04 7.22
CA GLY A 93 -7.12 16.63 7.84
C GLY A 93 -7.11 16.82 9.37
N ASN A 94 -8.31 16.83 9.97
CA ASN A 94 -8.55 17.01 11.44
C ASN A 94 -7.84 15.98 12.35
N ARG A 95 -7.08 15.04 11.82
CA ARG A 95 -6.41 13.93 12.54
C ARG A 95 -4.90 14.07 12.68
N GLY A 96 -4.36 15.28 12.55
CA GLY A 96 -2.94 15.53 12.78
C GLY A 96 -2.01 15.23 11.59
N ASP A 97 -0.72 15.51 11.81
CA ASP A 97 0.34 15.30 10.81
C ASP A 97 0.48 13.82 10.43
N PRO A 98 0.65 13.48 9.13
CA PRO A 98 0.84 12.10 8.67
C PRO A 98 1.99 11.34 9.33
N LEU A 99 3.07 12.03 9.71
CA LEU A 99 4.22 11.42 10.42
C LEU A 99 3.85 11.00 11.84
N THR A 100 3.11 11.85 12.56
CA THR A 100 2.58 11.53 13.89
C THR A 100 1.65 10.32 13.83
N ARG A 101 0.79 10.25 12.83
CA ARG A 101 -0.09 9.10 12.63
C ARG A 101 0.68 7.82 12.30
N LEU A 102 1.72 7.92 11.46
CA LEU A 102 2.60 6.80 11.19
C LEU A 102 3.27 6.28 12.47
N ASP A 103 3.73 7.17 13.36
CA ASP A 103 4.29 6.78 14.65
C ASP A 103 3.25 6.05 15.54
N LEU A 104 2.00 6.50 15.55
CA LEU A 104 0.92 5.82 16.27
C LEU A 104 0.62 4.44 15.66
N MET A 105 0.67 4.29 14.33
CA MET A 105 0.53 3.00 13.66
C MET A 105 1.66 2.05 14.05
N ILE A 106 2.91 2.50 14.05
CA ILE A 106 4.08 1.70 14.45
C ILE A 106 3.95 1.24 15.90
N ARG A 107 3.51 2.12 16.78
CA ARG A 107 3.27 1.80 18.21
C ARG A 107 2.04 0.91 18.43
N GLY A 108 1.20 0.72 17.39
CA GLY A 108 -0.05 -0.04 17.49
C GLY A 108 -1.17 0.69 18.23
N LYS A 109 -1.06 2.01 18.41
CA LYS A 109 -2.05 2.88 19.07
C LYS A 109 -3.09 3.45 18.11
N GLU A 110 -2.83 3.41 16.79
CA GLU A 110 -3.81 3.80 15.78
C GLU A 110 -4.93 2.75 15.74
N PRO A 111 -6.22 3.14 15.83
CA PRO A 111 -7.34 2.22 15.91
C PRO A 111 -7.38 1.19 14.76
N LEU A 112 -7.06 1.62 13.53
CA LEU A 112 -7.01 0.72 12.37
C LEU A 112 -5.97 -0.39 12.51
N VAL A 113 -4.81 -0.11 13.11
CA VAL A 113 -3.78 -1.12 13.35
C VAL A 113 -4.11 -1.95 14.59
N ALA A 114 -4.69 -1.33 15.61
CA ALA A 114 -5.09 -2.02 16.83
C ALA A 114 -6.18 -3.07 16.58
N ALA A 115 -7.08 -2.81 15.63
CA ALA A 115 -8.15 -3.73 15.24
C ALA A 115 -7.63 -4.98 14.52
N VAL A 116 -6.47 -4.92 13.85
CA VAL A 116 -5.92 -6.07 13.13
C VAL A 116 -5.50 -7.18 14.11
N PRO A 117 -5.95 -8.44 13.92
CA PRO A 117 -5.59 -9.54 14.80
C PRO A 117 -4.10 -9.94 14.65
N ASN A 118 -3.55 -10.57 15.71
CA ASN A 118 -2.24 -11.23 15.62
C ASN A 118 -2.37 -12.57 14.85
N PRO A 119 -1.34 -12.98 14.08
CA PRO A 119 0.01 -12.42 14.02
C PRO A 119 0.17 -11.26 13.03
N MET A 120 -0.84 -10.97 12.19
CA MET A 120 -0.76 -10.00 11.11
C MET A 120 -0.42 -8.58 11.62
N ARG A 121 -0.99 -8.14 12.74
CA ARG A 121 -0.67 -6.86 13.36
C ARG A 121 0.82 -6.71 13.67
N ARG A 122 1.48 -7.76 14.17
CA ARG A 122 2.93 -7.75 14.44
C ARG A 122 3.75 -7.59 13.18
N LEU A 123 3.38 -8.30 12.11
CA LEU A 123 4.05 -8.22 10.80
C LEU A 123 3.93 -6.81 10.21
N ILE A 124 2.72 -6.25 10.20
CA ILE A 124 2.46 -4.90 9.69
C ILE A 124 3.27 -3.85 10.47
N ARG A 125 3.26 -3.90 11.80
CA ARG A 125 4.03 -2.97 12.64
C ARG A 125 5.53 -3.08 12.40
N ARG A 126 6.07 -4.29 12.28
CA ARG A 126 7.48 -4.51 11.97
C ARG A 126 7.85 -3.91 10.62
N TRP A 127 7.01 -4.12 9.61
CA TRP A 127 7.21 -3.54 8.28
C TRP A 127 7.16 -2.01 8.30
N LEU A 128 6.17 -1.41 8.94
CA LEU A 128 6.07 0.04 9.10
C LEU A 128 7.28 0.63 9.83
N CYS A 129 7.78 -0.05 10.86
CA CYS A 129 8.97 0.36 11.58
C CYS A 129 10.21 0.38 10.67
N SER A 130 10.41 -0.65 9.86
CA SER A 130 11.51 -0.73 8.88
C SER A 130 11.41 0.36 7.81
N SER A 131 10.19 0.70 7.40
CA SER A 131 9.93 1.73 6.38
C SER A 131 10.02 3.17 6.91
N ARG A 132 10.01 3.35 8.22
CA ARG A 132 10.04 4.69 8.88
C ARG A 132 11.26 5.52 8.48
N TRP A 133 12.40 4.89 8.34
CA TRP A 133 13.64 5.55 7.92
C TRP A 133 13.49 6.18 6.52
N ILE A 134 12.90 5.46 5.59
CA ILE A 134 12.66 5.94 4.21
C ILE A 134 11.78 7.20 4.24
N VAL A 135 10.68 7.18 4.99
CA VAL A 135 9.75 8.31 5.09
C VAL A 135 10.40 9.55 5.71
N ARG A 136 11.23 9.36 6.74
CA ARG A 136 11.94 10.49 7.39
C ARG A 136 13.02 11.09 6.49
N SER A 137 13.78 10.27 5.80
CA SER A 137 14.82 10.74 4.86
C SER A 137 14.24 11.56 3.71
N THR A 138 13.08 11.17 3.19
CA THR A 138 12.39 11.90 2.12
C THR A 138 11.72 13.19 2.60
N ALA A 139 11.16 13.22 3.80
CA ALA A 139 10.62 14.44 4.39
C ALA A 139 11.72 15.50 4.57
N ALA A 140 12.88 15.10 5.07
CA ALA A 140 14.06 15.98 5.22
C ALA A 140 14.55 16.51 3.85
N SER A 141 14.65 15.64 2.85
CA SER A 141 15.08 16.04 1.49
C SER A 141 14.08 16.96 0.80
N CYS A 142 12.78 16.80 1.07
CA CYS A 142 11.74 17.65 0.49
C CYS A 142 11.70 19.04 1.15
N SER A 143 11.96 19.15 2.45
CA SER A 143 12.07 20.43 3.17
C SER A 143 13.29 21.22 2.71
N ALA A 144 14.45 20.59 2.57
CA ALA A 144 15.68 21.19 2.06
C ALA A 144 15.50 21.75 0.64
N ARG A 145 14.87 21.00 -0.27
CA ARG A 145 14.58 21.49 -1.63
C ARG A 145 13.59 22.65 -1.68
N ARG A 146 12.65 22.75 -0.74
CA ARG A 146 11.74 23.90 -0.63
C ARG A 146 12.47 25.16 -0.17
N SER A 147 13.42 25.05 0.74
CA SER A 147 14.25 26.16 1.21
C SER A 147 15.08 26.74 0.06
N ILE A 148 15.82 25.91 -0.67
CA ILE A 148 16.64 26.31 -1.83
C ILE A 148 15.81 26.96 -2.93
N ARG A 149 14.55 26.51 -3.15
CA ARG A 149 13.66 27.09 -4.14
C ARG A 149 13.08 28.44 -3.72
N LYS A 150 12.94 28.69 -2.42
CA LYS A 150 12.54 30.00 -1.88
C LYS A 150 13.67 31.02 -2.03
N GLU A 151 14.91 30.63 -1.71
CA GLU A 151 16.09 31.48 -1.86
C GLU A 151 16.40 31.88 -3.31
N ARG A 152 16.09 31.03 -4.30
CA ARG A 152 16.27 31.35 -5.72
C ARG A 152 15.15 32.23 -6.32
N ARG A 153 14.10 32.54 -5.56
CA ARG A 153 12.97 33.37 -5.98
C ARG A 153 12.88 34.72 -5.24
N ALA A 154 13.74 34.92 -4.24
CA ALA A 154 13.99 36.20 -3.56
C ALA A 154 15.22 36.87 -4.18
#